data_00bafe39cd96baa9e18f00ba47b344a3
#
_entry.id   00bafe39cd96baa9e18f00ba47b344a3
#
_cell.length_a   1.000
_cell.length_b   1.000
_cell.length_c   1.000
_cell.angle_alpha   90.00
_cell.angle_beta   90.00
_cell.angle_gamma   90.00
#
_symmetry.space_group_name_H-M   'P 1'
#
loop_
_entity.id
_entity.type
_entity.pdbx_description
1 polymer ?
#
loop_
_entity_poly.entity_id
_entity_poly.type
_entity_poly.pdbx_seq_one_letter_code
_entity_poly.pdbx_strand_id
1 'polypeptide(L)'
;LVIVAIVCLLYLIKNLWIGIVNNIFSIIAPFLLAFAIAYAIYPMVRKLNNSGSPKWLSILVTLVICFGFLLILILLVVPLMYEQTLLFISNISVFLSDISSKYSINVGSWQASLSTISSDIIKNLGNYISNGALNIVNTSINFFTNTAIVFCSVVYFLVDMDKIRKWIKTYFSRKNRKFYHYLKSLDVELGKYVLGMCKNVIVQMIEYTIIFLIIGHPNYLILGVLSGVSAIIPWFGGFIVTVLSLLVSSVLGTKLFIATAIVCMICPILDGNVIGPKIYGKSNKLHPLLVIFAVFAGGIIAGFWGIVISIPVAIILKVTYNFYKKDINRRIVKIKRGVKNEET
;
A
#
# COMPACT_ATOMS: atom_id res chain seq x y z
N LEU A 1 -24.56 -36.71 5.56
CA LEU A 1 -25.47 -36.15 6.55
C LEU A 1 -24.75 -35.31 7.61
N VAL A 2 -23.74 -35.86 8.32
CA VAL A 2 -22.99 -35.15 9.39
C VAL A 2 -22.32 -33.88 8.89
N ILE A 3 -21.66 -33.91 7.73
CA ILE A 3 -20.99 -32.71 7.15
C ILE A 3 -22.02 -31.64 6.80
N VAL A 4 -23.17 -32.03 6.24
CA VAL A 4 -24.26 -31.09 5.89
C VAL A 4 -24.84 -30.47 7.16
N ALA A 5 -25.05 -31.24 8.22
CA ALA A 5 -25.52 -30.76 9.50
C ALA A 5 -24.54 -29.76 10.14
N ILE A 6 -23.23 -30.00 10.09
CA ILE A 6 -22.18 -29.09 10.58
C ILE A 6 -22.20 -27.80 9.78
N VAL A 7 -22.29 -27.88 8.44
CA VAL A 7 -22.36 -26.68 7.59
C VAL A 7 -23.61 -25.84 7.86
N CYS A 8 -24.79 -26.49 8.02
CA CYS A 8 -26.03 -25.81 8.41
C CYS A 8 -25.91 -25.16 9.79
N LEU A 9 -25.35 -25.83 10.78
CA LEU A 9 -25.12 -25.29 12.12
C LEU A 9 -24.18 -24.06 12.06
N LEU A 10 -23.06 -24.17 11.37
CA LEU A 10 -22.12 -23.05 11.16
C LEU A 10 -22.80 -21.87 10.45
N TYR A 11 -23.69 -22.13 9.50
CA TYR A 11 -24.44 -21.08 8.81
C TYR A 11 -25.47 -20.41 9.73
N LEU A 12 -26.18 -21.17 10.57
CA LEU A 12 -27.15 -20.63 11.54
C LEU A 12 -26.48 -19.71 12.57
N ILE A 13 -25.28 -20.07 13.04
CA ILE A 13 -24.53 -19.26 14.03
C ILE A 13 -23.51 -18.31 13.39
N LYS A 14 -23.60 -18.07 12.06
CA LYS A 14 -22.61 -17.26 11.32
C LYS A 14 -22.38 -15.88 11.93
N ASN A 15 -23.44 -15.22 12.42
CA ASN A 15 -23.32 -13.87 13.00
C ASN A 15 -22.53 -13.88 14.32
N LEU A 16 -22.61 -14.96 15.10
CA LEU A 16 -21.83 -15.11 16.34
C LEU A 16 -20.33 -15.26 16.03
N TRP A 17 -19.96 -16.27 15.22
CA TRP A 17 -18.53 -16.53 14.96
C TRP A 17 -17.91 -15.43 14.07
N ILE A 18 -18.65 -14.83 13.10
CA ILE A 18 -18.18 -13.66 12.34
C ILE A 18 -17.95 -12.49 13.28
N GLY A 19 -18.86 -12.23 14.24
CA GLY A 19 -18.66 -11.18 15.24
C GLY A 19 -17.42 -11.40 16.10
N ILE A 20 -17.21 -12.64 16.57
CA ILE A 20 -15.99 -13.01 17.34
C ILE A 20 -14.73 -12.83 16.50
N VAL A 21 -14.73 -13.30 15.26
CA VAL A 21 -13.58 -13.17 14.34
C VAL A 21 -13.28 -11.70 14.07
N ASN A 22 -14.30 -10.88 13.80
CA ASN A 22 -14.13 -9.45 13.56
C ASN A 22 -13.56 -8.74 14.80
N ASN A 23 -14.05 -9.05 15.99
CA ASN A 23 -13.54 -8.48 17.23
C ASN A 23 -12.07 -8.87 17.48
N ILE A 24 -11.73 -10.15 17.29
CA ILE A 24 -10.34 -10.63 17.41
C ILE A 24 -9.46 -9.92 16.37
N PHE A 25 -9.92 -9.81 15.12
CA PHE A 25 -9.18 -9.11 14.06
C PHE A 25 -9.00 -7.63 14.39
N SER A 26 -10.02 -6.96 14.90
CA SER A 26 -9.95 -5.54 15.30
C SER A 26 -8.94 -5.30 16.42
N ILE A 27 -8.80 -6.24 17.36
CA ILE A 27 -7.81 -6.17 18.44
C ILE A 27 -6.39 -6.42 17.88
N ILE A 28 -6.22 -7.37 16.98
CA ILE A 28 -4.90 -7.78 16.46
C ILE A 28 -4.42 -6.82 15.35
N ALA A 29 -5.33 -6.22 14.58
CA ALA A 29 -5.00 -5.38 13.43
C ALA A 29 -3.99 -4.26 13.73
N PRO A 30 -4.11 -3.45 14.79
CA PRO A 30 -3.12 -2.42 15.11
C PRO A 30 -1.73 -2.98 15.37
N PHE A 31 -1.60 -4.15 15.97
CA PHE A 31 -0.32 -4.81 16.21
C PHE A 31 0.28 -5.36 14.93
N LEU A 32 -0.53 -5.93 14.04
CA LEU A 32 -0.08 -6.38 12.71
C LEU A 32 0.41 -5.20 11.87
N LEU A 33 -0.32 -4.09 11.91
CA LEU A 33 0.08 -2.85 11.24
C LEU A 33 1.39 -2.32 11.80
N ALA A 34 1.50 -2.26 13.13
CA ALA A 34 2.71 -1.82 13.82
C ALA A 34 3.91 -2.72 13.49
N PHE A 35 3.71 -4.03 13.44
CA PHE A 35 4.75 -4.98 13.03
C PHE A 35 5.18 -4.75 11.57
N ALA A 36 4.23 -4.54 10.66
CA ALA A 36 4.53 -4.26 9.25
C ALA A 36 5.33 -2.96 9.09
N ILE A 37 4.93 -1.87 9.79
CA ILE A 37 5.66 -0.61 9.81
C ILE A 37 7.07 -0.80 10.40
N ALA A 38 7.19 -1.43 11.56
CA ALA A 38 8.48 -1.70 12.19
C ALA A 38 9.38 -2.53 11.27
N TYR A 39 8.82 -3.54 10.63
CA TYR A 39 9.55 -4.39 9.68
C TYR A 39 10.05 -3.59 8.46
N ALA A 40 9.24 -2.64 7.95
CA ALA A 40 9.59 -1.78 6.83
C ALA A 40 10.75 -0.83 7.14
N ILE A 41 10.74 -0.20 8.33
CA ILE A 41 11.75 0.80 8.73
C ILE A 41 12.97 0.18 9.46
N TYR A 42 12.86 -1.07 9.92
CA TYR A 42 13.94 -1.77 10.62
C TYR A 42 15.30 -1.79 9.88
N PRO A 43 15.38 -1.96 8.53
CA PRO A 43 16.63 -1.88 7.81
C PRO A 43 17.35 -0.53 7.96
N MET A 44 16.62 0.58 8.11
CA MET A 44 17.19 1.91 8.35
C MET A 44 17.79 1.97 9.76
N VAL A 45 17.04 1.50 10.77
CA VAL A 45 17.53 1.38 12.15
C VAL A 45 18.81 0.55 12.22
N ARG A 46 18.82 -0.61 11.54
CA ARG A 46 19.96 -1.50 11.52
C ARG A 46 21.19 -0.86 10.84
N LYS A 47 20.97 -0.09 9.76
CA LYS A 47 22.05 0.61 9.07
C LYS A 47 22.70 1.65 9.99
N LEU A 48 21.91 2.46 10.69
CA LEU A 48 22.39 3.45 11.67
C LEU A 48 23.10 2.78 12.86
N ASN A 49 22.52 1.72 13.41
CA ASN A 49 23.13 0.99 14.52
C ASN A 49 24.49 0.35 14.12
N ASN A 50 24.61 -0.17 12.90
CA ASN A 50 25.87 -0.72 12.39
C ASN A 50 26.92 0.37 12.12
N SER A 51 26.53 1.64 12.00
CA SER A 51 27.48 2.79 11.86
C SER A 51 28.02 3.28 13.21
N GLY A 52 27.76 2.54 14.31
CA GLY A 52 28.30 2.85 15.64
C GLY A 52 27.33 3.60 16.56
N SER A 53 26.15 3.97 16.09
CA SER A 53 25.16 4.64 16.95
C SER A 53 24.48 3.65 17.91
N PRO A 54 24.20 4.03 19.18
CA PRO A 54 23.48 3.16 20.09
C PRO A 54 22.07 2.88 19.57
N LYS A 55 21.55 1.70 19.86
CA LYS A 55 20.28 1.21 19.31
C LYS A 55 19.09 2.15 19.54
N TRP A 56 18.97 2.70 20.75
CA TRP A 56 17.90 3.65 21.07
C TRP A 56 17.95 4.92 20.20
N LEU A 57 19.16 5.45 19.98
CA LEU A 57 19.36 6.63 19.13
C LEU A 57 19.06 6.30 17.66
N SER A 58 19.48 5.13 17.16
CA SER A 58 19.16 4.66 15.81
C SER A 58 17.65 4.54 15.58
N ILE A 59 16.89 4.05 16.57
CA ILE A 59 15.43 3.97 16.52
C ILE A 59 14.83 5.38 16.52
N LEU A 60 15.24 6.23 17.46
CA LEU A 60 14.72 7.61 17.59
C LEU A 60 14.96 8.40 16.31
N VAL A 61 16.18 8.43 15.79
CA VAL A 61 16.53 9.14 14.55
C VAL A 61 15.72 8.61 13.36
N THR A 62 15.59 7.29 13.23
CA THR A 62 14.80 6.70 12.15
C THR A 62 13.32 7.10 12.25
N LEU A 63 12.74 7.06 13.45
CA LEU A 63 11.36 7.48 13.66
C LEU A 63 11.16 8.97 13.36
N VAL A 64 12.07 9.84 13.86
CA VAL A 64 12.01 11.28 13.59
C VAL A 64 12.10 11.56 12.07
N ILE A 65 12.98 10.87 11.36
CA ILE A 65 13.09 11.03 9.88
C ILE A 65 11.79 10.56 9.21
N CYS A 66 11.27 9.37 9.55
CA CYS A 66 10.07 8.84 8.92
C CYS A 66 8.82 9.68 9.23
N PHE A 67 8.61 10.03 10.50
CA PHE A 67 7.47 10.85 10.90
C PHE A 67 7.62 12.30 10.45
N GLY A 68 8.83 12.88 10.53
CA GLY A 68 9.12 14.22 10.02
C GLY A 68 8.87 14.33 8.51
N PHE A 69 9.31 13.34 7.73
CA PHE A 69 9.03 13.26 6.30
C PHE A 69 7.52 13.17 6.03
N LEU A 70 6.79 12.31 6.75
CA LEU A 70 5.35 12.16 6.59
C LEU A 70 4.60 13.44 6.99
N LEU A 71 5.02 14.10 8.07
CA LEU A 71 4.44 15.37 8.52
C LEU A 71 4.67 16.48 7.49
N ILE A 72 5.89 16.63 6.98
CA ILE A 72 6.21 17.60 5.92
C ILE A 72 5.37 17.31 4.67
N LEU A 73 5.25 16.03 4.28
CA LEU A 73 4.43 15.63 3.14
C LEU A 73 2.96 16.01 3.35
N ILE A 74 2.39 15.75 4.53
CA ILE A 74 1.01 16.15 4.86
C ILE A 74 0.86 17.67 4.80
N LEU A 75 1.75 18.43 5.46
CA LEU A 75 1.67 19.89 5.53
C LEU A 75 1.83 20.55 4.16
N LEU A 76 2.60 19.97 3.23
CA LEU A 76 2.75 20.49 1.87
C LEU A 76 1.63 20.03 0.94
N VAL A 77 1.25 18.76 1.00
CA VAL A 77 0.32 18.17 0.03
C VAL A 77 -1.13 18.55 0.34
N VAL A 78 -1.54 18.52 1.61
CA VAL A 78 -2.95 18.74 1.96
C VAL A 78 -3.46 20.13 1.56
N PRO A 79 -2.77 21.25 1.87
CA PRO A 79 -3.20 22.60 1.42
C PRO A 79 -3.25 22.71 -0.11
N LEU A 80 -2.21 22.22 -0.77
CA LEU A 80 -2.13 22.21 -2.23
C LEU A 80 -3.25 21.36 -2.87
N MET A 81 -3.56 20.19 -2.32
CA MET A 81 -4.67 19.37 -2.79
C MET A 81 -6.01 20.08 -2.65
N TYR A 82 -6.19 20.84 -1.58
CA TYR A 82 -7.40 21.63 -1.36
C TYR A 82 -7.59 22.69 -2.46
N GLU A 83 -6.59 23.56 -2.65
CA GLU A 83 -6.64 24.60 -3.69
C GLU A 83 -6.83 24.01 -5.08
N GLN A 84 -6.11 22.93 -5.39
CA GLN A 84 -6.19 22.24 -6.68
C GLN A 84 -7.55 21.57 -6.90
N THR A 85 -8.17 21.02 -5.87
CA THR A 85 -9.50 20.42 -5.99
C THR A 85 -10.56 21.48 -6.28
N LEU A 86 -10.50 22.65 -5.64
CA LEU A 86 -11.41 23.75 -5.93
C LEU A 86 -11.23 24.28 -7.35
N LEU A 87 -9.99 24.52 -7.79
CA LEU A 87 -9.67 24.93 -9.16
C LEU A 87 -10.15 23.87 -10.18
N PHE A 88 -9.97 22.60 -9.89
CA PHE A 88 -10.42 21.49 -10.72
C PHE A 88 -11.94 21.48 -10.90
N ILE A 89 -12.70 21.61 -9.80
CA ILE A 89 -14.17 21.64 -9.84
C ILE A 89 -14.64 22.87 -10.62
N SER A 90 -14.04 24.03 -10.38
CA SER A 90 -14.31 25.27 -11.12
C SER A 90 -14.09 25.08 -12.62
N ASN A 91 -12.97 24.52 -13.01
CA ASN A 91 -12.60 24.29 -14.39
C ASN A 91 -13.51 23.26 -15.08
N ILE A 92 -13.89 22.17 -14.40
CA ILE A 92 -14.91 21.23 -14.94
C ILE A 92 -16.25 21.94 -15.13
N SER A 93 -16.64 22.81 -14.23
CA SER A 93 -17.89 23.56 -14.36
C SER A 93 -17.87 24.47 -15.61
N VAL A 94 -16.74 25.15 -15.88
CA VAL A 94 -16.55 25.94 -17.11
C VAL A 94 -16.59 25.05 -18.35
N PHE A 95 -15.87 23.94 -18.36
CA PHE A 95 -15.87 22.98 -19.46
C PHE A 95 -17.27 22.43 -19.75
N LEU A 96 -18.05 22.08 -18.73
CA LEU A 96 -19.43 21.63 -18.90
C LEU A 96 -20.33 22.73 -19.45
N SER A 97 -20.15 24.01 -19.02
CA SER A 97 -20.91 25.13 -19.57
C SER A 97 -20.60 25.36 -21.04
N ASP A 98 -19.33 25.23 -21.46
CA ASP A 98 -18.91 25.35 -22.84
C ASP A 98 -19.49 24.23 -23.74
N ILE A 99 -19.50 22.99 -23.26
CA ILE A 99 -20.14 21.87 -23.97
C ILE A 99 -21.65 22.10 -24.07
N SER A 100 -22.31 22.53 -22.99
CA SER A 100 -23.75 22.82 -22.99
C SER A 100 -24.11 23.88 -24.03
N SER A 101 -23.35 24.96 -24.08
CA SER A 101 -23.59 26.06 -25.04
C SER A 101 -23.30 25.65 -26.50
N LYS A 102 -22.25 24.87 -26.71
CA LYS A 102 -21.79 24.49 -28.07
C LYS A 102 -22.59 23.35 -28.70
N TYR A 103 -23.05 22.40 -27.90
CA TYR A 103 -23.73 21.18 -28.38
C TYR A 103 -25.18 21.09 -27.92
N SER A 104 -25.73 22.10 -27.23
CA SER A 104 -27.08 22.11 -26.67
C SER A 104 -27.40 20.88 -25.78
N ILE A 105 -26.38 20.37 -25.09
CA ILE A 105 -26.53 19.22 -24.18
C ILE A 105 -26.92 19.72 -22.80
N ASN A 106 -27.96 19.15 -22.19
CA ASN A 106 -28.36 19.52 -20.86
C ASN A 106 -27.41 18.91 -19.81
N VAL A 107 -26.51 19.74 -19.28
CA VAL A 107 -25.53 19.37 -18.23
C VAL A 107 -25.88 19.93 -16.84
N GLY A 108 -27.10 20.49 -16.68
CA GLY A 108 -27.50 21.17 -15.45
C GLY A 108 -27.43 20.31 -14.20
N SER A 109 -27.76 19.00 -14.31
CA SER A 109 -27.63 18.06 -13.18
C SER A 109 -26.16 17.83 -12.77
N TRP A 110 -25.23 17.82 -13.72
CA TRP A 110 -23.80 17.65 -13.47
C TRP A 110 -23.19 18.89 -12.82
N GLN A 111 -23.60 20.09 -13.27
CA GLN A 111 -23.18 21.35 -12.67
C GLN A 111 -23.71 21.49 -11.23
N ALA A 112 -24.95 21.12 -10.97
CA ALA A 112 -25.52 21.10 -9.63
C ALA A 112 -24.78 20.12 -8.71
N SER A 113 -24.43 18.94 -9.21
CA SER A 113 -23.64 17.95 -8.44
C SER A 113 -22.24 18.48 -8.12
N LEU A 114 -21.57 19.13 -9.07
CA LEU A 114 -20.24 19.72 -8.84
C LEU A 114 -20.27 20.88 -7.85
N SER A 115 -21.30 21.74 -7.91
CA SER A 115 -21.47 22.83 -6.94
C SER A 115 -21.75 22.30 -5.53
N THR A 116 -22.53 21.23 -5.41
CA THR A 116 -22.77 20.54 -4.13
C THR A 116 -21.45 19.95 -3.58
N ILE A 117 -20.70 19.23 -4.40
CA ILE A 117 -19.38 18.67 -4.01
C ILE A 117 -18.44 19.77 -3.57
N SER A 118 -18.36 20.90 -4.31
CA SER A 118 -17.54 22.05 -3.95
C SER A 118 -17.94 22.64 -2.61
N SER A 119 -19.25 22.86 -2.41
CA SER A 119 -19.78 23.42 -1.16
C SER A 119 -19.58 22.47 0.03
N ASP A 120 -19.71 21.16 -0.19
CA ASP A 120 -19.47 20.14 0.84
C ASP A 120 -17.97 20.06 1.22
N ILE A 121 -17.06 20.19 0.26
CA ILE A 121 -15.62 20.26 0.52
C ILE A 121 -15.30 21.49 1.35
N ILE A 122 -15.79 22.67 0.95
CA ILE A 122 -15.59 23.93 1.67
C ILE A 122 -16.17 23.84 3.08
N LYS A 123 -17.42 23.36 3.20
CA LYS A 123 -18.15 23.24 4.47
C LYS A 123 -17.50 22.23 5.42
N ASN A 124 -17.11 21.08 4.90
CA ASN A 124 -16.45 20.05 5.70
C ASN A 124 -15.08 20.54 6.18
N LEU A 125 -14.28 21.20 5.33
CA LEU A 125 -13.00 21.78 5.73
C LEU A 125 -13.17 22.97 6.67
N GLY A 126 -14.15 23.85 6.42
CA GLY A 126 -14.52 24.89 7.35
C GLY A 126 -14.94 24.35 8.72
N ASN A 127 -15.70 23.28 8.72
CA ASN A 127 -16.07 22.54 9.94
C ASN A 127 -14.89 21.85 10.62
N TYR A 128 -13.93 21.31 9.85
CA TYR A 128 -12.68 20.77 10.40
C TYR A 128 -11.81 21.88 11.02
N ILE A 129 -11.81 23.07 10.47
CA ILE A 129 -11.04 24.20 10.98
C ILE A 129 -11.77 24.86 12.17
N SER A 130 -13.09 25.12 12.07
CA SER A 130 -13.85 25.84 13.08
C SER A 130 -14.37 24.97 14.24
N ASN A 131 -14.82 23.76 13.94
CA ASN A 131 -15.31 22.79 14.96
C ASN A 131 -14.22 21.78 15.32
N GLY A 132 -13.06 21.86 14.69
CA GLY A 132 -11.94 20.94 14.90
C GLY A 132 -11.52 20.86 16.36
N ALA A 133 -11.65 21.95 17.12
CA ALA A 133 -11.35 21.94 18.54
C ALA A 133 -12.31 21.10 19.40
N LEU A 134 -13.60 21.02 19.06
CA LEU A 134 -14.60 20.31 19.87
C LEU A 134 -14.88 18.89 19.38
N ASN A 135 -14.93 18.66 18.05
CA ASN A 135 -15.04 17.31 17.48
C ASN A 135 -13.72 16.54 17.51
N ILE A 136 -12.58 17.24 17.54
CA ILE A 136 -11.27 16.66 17.82
C ILE A 136 -11.29 15.91 19.16
N VAL A 137 -11.97 16.39 20.20
CA VAL A 137 -11.97 15.71 21.51
C VAL A 137 -12.64 14.33 21.43
N ASN A 138 -13.78 14.16 20.83
CA ASN A 138 -14.49 12.87 20.80
C ASN A 138 -14.02 11.89 19.71
N THR A 139 -13.70 12.37 18.51
CA THR A 139 -13.08 11.55 17.45
C THR A 139 -11.59 11.30 17.75
N SER A 140 -10.95 12.22 18.48
CA SER A 140 -9.54 12.17 18.85
C SER A 140 -9.22 11.09 19.88
N ILE A 141 -10.09 10.80 20.87
CA ILE A 141 -9.76 9.80 21.87
C ILE A 141 -9.51 8.44 21.22
N ASN A 142 -10.40 8.01 20.33
CA ASN A 142 -10.24 6.74 19.61
C ASN A 142 -9.07 6.79 18.60
N PHE A 143 -8.91 7.90 17.88
CA PHE A 143 -7.81 8.10 16.95
C PHE A 143 -6.46 8.16 17.68
N PHE A 144 -6.36 8.96 18.76
CA PHE A 144 -5.15 9.05 19.58
C PHE A 144 -4.83 7.72 20.26
N THR A 145 -5.83 7.03 20.79
CA THR A 145 -5.62 5.72 21.45
C THR A 145 -5.10 4.70 20.43
N ASN A 146 -5.74 4.57 19.28
CA ASN A 146 -5.30 3.64 18.24
C ASN A 146 -3.92 4.02 17.68
N THR A 147 -3.67 5.32 17.45
CA THR A 147 -2.39 5.81 16.97
C THR A 147 -1.30 5.59 18.00
N ALA A 148 -1.58 5.85 19.29
CA ALA A 148 -0.65 5.59 20.39
C ALA A 148 -0.34 4.10 20.52
N ILE A 149 -1.34 3.22 20.42
CA ILE A 149 -1.14 1.75 20.42
C ILE A 149 -0.22 1.35 19.28
N VAL A 150 -0.50 1.80 18.03
CA VAL A 150 0.33 1.50 16.87
C VAL A 150 1.74 2.04 17.08
N PHE A 151 1.88 3.29 17.48
CA PHE A 151 3.20 3.94 17.69
C PHE A 151 4.03 3.22 18.75
N CYS A 152 3.46 2.99 19.94
CA CYS A 152 4.15 2.24 21.00
C CYS A 152 4.54 0.84 20.52
N SER A 153 3.63 0.15 19.82
CA SER A 153 3.90 -1.18 19.30
C SER A 153 5.02 -1.16 18.25
N VAL A 154 5.08 -0.15 17.37
CA VAL A 154 6.19 0.04 16.43
C VAL A 154 7.52 0.16 17.16
N VAL A 155 7.58 1.02 18.20
CA VAL A 155 8.79 1.19 19.02
C VAL A 155 9.21 -0.13 19.67
N TYR A 156 8.28 -0.84 20.31
CA TYR A 156 8.56 -2.14 20.92
C TYR A 156 9.04 -3.18 19.90
N PHE A 157 8.39 -3.28 18.74
CA PHE A 157 8.84 -4.20 17.70
C PHE A 157 10.24 -3.83 17.18
N LEU A 158 10.57 -2.55 17.01
CA LEU A 158 11.92 -2.13 16.60
C LEU A 158 12.97 -2.47 17.66
N VAL A 159 12.67 -2.26 18.94
CA VAL A 159 13.57 -2.61 20.04
C VAL A 159 13.81 -4.12 20.10
N ASP A 160 12.74 -4.91 19.95
CA ASP A 160 12.81 -6.36 20.14
C ASP A 160 13.00 -7.17 18.85
N MET A 161 13.06 -6.53 17.68
CA MET A 161 13.20 -7.22 16.38
C MET A 161 14.38 -8.20 16.36
N ASP A 162 15.54 -7.81 16.91
CA ASP A 162 16.71 -8.69 16.97
C ASP A 162 16.49 -9.86 17.91
N LYS A 163 15.81 -9.62 19.05
CA LYS A 163 15.48 -10.66 20.03
C LYS A 163 14.49 -11.65 19.42
N ILE A 164 13.46 -11.16 18.72
CA ILE A 164 12.46 -11.99 18.02
C ILE A 164 13.15 -12.87 16.97
N ARG A 165 14.01 -12.29 16.14
CA ARG A 165 14.78 -13.03 15.13
C ARG A 165 15.71 -14.07 15.77
N LYS A 166 16.39 -13.72 16.86
CA LYS A 166 17.26 -14.64 17.60
C LYS A 166 16.47 -15.78 18.24
N TRP A 167 15.31 -15.47 18.82
CA TRP A 167 14.42 -16.46 19.42
C TRP A 167 13.91 -17.45 18.37
N ILE A 168 13.39 -16.96 17.23
CA ILE A 168 12.97 -17.81 16.10
C ILE A 168 14.13 -18.71 15.65
N LYS A 169 15.32 -18.15 15.49
CA LYS A 169 16.51 -18.92 15.13
C LYS A 169 16.81 -20.01 16.15
N THR A 170 16.89 -19.67 17.42
CA THR A 170 17.28 -20.62 18.48
C THR A 170 16.26 -21.72 18.67
N TYR A 171 14.96 -21.38 18.65
CA TYR A 171 13.88 -22.32 18.86
C TYR A 171 13.74 -23.29 17.69
N PHE A 172 13.60 -22.77 16.47
CA PHE A 172 13.32 -23.61 15.31
C PHE A 172 14.57 -24.27 14.70
N SER A 173 15.78 -23.69 14.86
CA SER A 173 16.99 -24.35 14.34
C SER A 173 17.28 -25.67 15.04
N ARG A 174 16.90 -25.79 16.32
CA ARG A 174 17.07 -27.03 17.10
C ARG A 174 15.91 -28.01 16.92
N LYS A 175 14.65 -27.51 16.93
CA LYS A 175 13.44 -28.33 16.92
C LYS A 175 13.02 -28.76 15.49
N ASN A 176 13.11 -27.85 14.53
CA ASN A 176 12.73 -28.08 13.14
C ASN A 176 13.57 -27.20 12.20
N ARG A 177 14.77 -27.66 11.86
CA ARG A 177 15.72 -26.95 10.98
C ARG A 177 15.10 -26.60 9.62
N LYS A 178 14.21 -27.45 9.10
CA LYS A 178 13.51 -27.22 7.83
C LYS A 178 12.58 -26.02 7.92
N PHE A 179 11.77 -25.96 8.99
CA PHE A 179 10.86 -24.84 9.23
C PHE A 179 11.61 -23.52 9.47
N TYR A 180 12.78 -23.58 10.15
CA TYR A 180 13.65 -22.42 10.27
C TYR A 180 14.13 -21.89 8.91
N HIS A 181 14.55 -22.75 8.00
CA HIS A 181 14.95 -22.36 6.65
C HIS A 181 13.79 -21.74 5.85
N TYR A 182 12.58 -22.26 6.04
CA TYR A 182 11.37 -21.69 5.46
C TYR A 182 11.12 -20.26 5.98
N LEU A 183 11.11 -20.06 7.31
CA LEU A 183 10.94 -18.73 7.92
C LEU A 183 12.03 -17.75 7.49
N LYS A 184 13.27 -18.21 7.39
CA LYS A 184 14.38 -17.39 6.90
C LYS A 184 14.19 -16.98 5.43
N SER A 185 13.68 -17.87 4.60
CA SER A 185 13.37 -17.56 3.19
C SER A 185 12.25 -16.53 3.08
N LEU A 186 11.22 -16.65 3.91
CA LEU A 186 10.15 -15.65 4.01
C LEU A 186 10.69 -14.27 4.44
N ASP A 187 11.48 -14.20 5.50
CA ASP A 187 12.09 -12.95 5.99
C ASP A 187 12.92 -12.26 4.91
N VAL A 188 13.69 -13.02 4.14
CA VAL A 188 14.52 -12.47 3.04
C VAL A 188 13.66 -11.94 1.90
N GLU A 189 12.65 -12.68 1.45
CA GLU A 189 11.84 -12.26 0.29
C GLU A 189 10.89 -11.11 0.64
N LEU A 190 10.27 -11.13 1.83
CA LEU A 190 9.46 -10.03 2.33
C LEU A 190 10.31 -8.77 2.56
N GLY A 191 11.50 -8.92 3.15
CA GLY A 191 12.43 -7.80 3.35
C GLY A 191 12.84 -7.14 2.04
N LYS A 192 13.15 -7.92 1.00
CA LYS A 192 13.46 -7.37 -0.33
C LYS A 192 12.28 -6.63 -0.94
N TYR A 193 11.07 -7.19 -0.81
CA TYR A 193 9.85 -6.55 -1.31
C TYR A 193 9.61 -5.20 -0.64
N VAL A 194 9.60 -5.18 0.70
CA VAL A 194 9.32 -3.95 1.47
C VAL A 194 10.35 -2.86 1.18
N LEU A 195 11.65 -3.22 1.17
CA LEU A 195 12.72 -2.28 0.81
C LEU A 195 12.59 -1.80 -0.65
N GLY A 196 12.24 -2.70 -1.56
CA GLY A 196 11.97 -2.37 -2.96
C GLY A 196 10.80 -1.40 -3.08
N MET A 197 9.71 -1.65 -2.37
CA MET A 197 8.53 -0.79 -2.35
C MET A 197 8.86 0.61 -1.82
N CYS A 198 9.56 0.73 -0.68
CA CYS A 198 9.99 2.02 -0.16
C CYS A 198 10.87 2.79 -1.15
N LYS A 199 11.83 2.11 -1.80
CA LYS A 199 12.66 2.74 -2.84
C LYS A 199 11.82 3.18 -4.04
N ASN A 200 10.88 2.35 -4.47
CA ASN A 200 10.01 2.65 -5.62
C ASN A 200 9.15 3.90 -5.36
N VAL A 201 8.57 4.02 -4.17
CA VAL A 201 7.80 5.20 -3.76
C VAL A 201 8.64 6.47 -3.90
N ILE A 202 9.86 6.47 -3.35
CA ILE A 202 10.75 7.63 -3.39
C ILE A 202 11.18 7.94 -4.82
N VAL A 203 11.57 6.92 -5.60
CA VAL A 203 12.03 7.11 -6.98
C VAL A 203 10.91 7.66 -7.85
N GLN A 204 9.71 7.08 -7.80
CA GLN A 204 8.58 7.57 -8.58
C GLN A 204 8.15 8.98 -8.13
N MET A 205 8.17 9.29 -6.84
CA MET A 205 7.87 10.63 -6.37
C MET A 205 8.81 11.68 -6.98
N ILE A 206 10.12 11.40 -6.99
CA ILE A 206 11.13 12.32 -7.55
C ILE A 206 11.00 12.37 -9.08
N GLU A 207 10.92 11.22 -9.72
CA GLU A 207 10.85 11.10 -11.18
C GLU A 207 9.66 11.86 -11.76
N TYR A 208 8.45 11.56 -11.29
CA TYR A 208 7.24 12.22 -11.79
C TYR A 208 7.20 13.70 -11.43
N THR A 209 7.70 14.11 -10.25
CA THR A 209 7.84 15.53 -9.91
C THR A 209 8.72 16.25 -10.93
N ILE A 210 9.87 15.70 -11.28
CA ILE A 210 10.80 16.28 -12.25
C ILE A 210 10.19 16.31 -13.65
N ILE A 211 9.56 15.23 -14.08
CA ILE A 211 8.96 15.14 -15.42
C ILE A 211 7.80 16.13 -15.57
N PHE A 212 6.89 16.19 -14.60
CA PHE A 212 5.80 17.15 -14.61
C PHE A 212 6.29 18.61 -14.54
N LEU A 213 7.39 18.86 -13.82
CA LEU A 213 8.05 20.17 -13.80
C LEU A 213 8.61 20.55 -15.17
N ILE A 214 9.28 19.61 -15.86
CA ILE A 214 9.88 19.82 -17.20
C ILE A 214 8.81 20.18 -18.25
N ILE A 215 7.65 19.51 -18.21
CA ILE A 215 6.54 19.83 -19.14
C ILE A 215 5.78 21.12 -18.73
N GLY A 216 6.18 21.78 -17.64
CA GLY A 216 5.56 23.02 -17.16
C GLY A 216 4.18 22.79 -16.51
N HIS A 217 3.92 21.61 -15.96
CA HIS A 217 2.64 21.34 -15.32
C HIS A 217 2.56 22.09 -13.98
N PRO A 218 1.55 22.96 -13.72
CA PRO A 218 1.49 23.76 -12.49
C PRO A 218 1.40 22.90 -11.22
N ASN A 219 0.85 21.69 -11.34
CA ASN A 219 0.64 20.77 -10.23
C ASN A 219 1.72 19.66 -10.15
N TYR A 220 2.93 19.94 -10.66
CA TYR A 220 4.02 18.98 -10.77
C TYR A 220 4.36 18.28 -9.44
N LEU A 221 4.37 19.06 -8.35
CA LEU A 221 4.73 18.53 -7.02
C LEU A 221 3.68 17.54 -6.50
N ILE A 222 2.39 17.90 -6.63
CA ILE A 222 1.30 17.04 -6.16
C ILE A 222 1.24 15.76 -6.98
N LEU A 223 1.29 15.88 -8.30
CA LEU A 223 1.22 14.73 -9.19
C LEU A 223 2.42 13.81 -8.96
N GLY A 224 3.61 14.35 -8.71
CA GLY A 224 4.78 13.59 -8.36
C GLY A 224 4.64 12.86 -7.02
N VAL A 225 4.17 13.56 -5.98
CA VAL A 225 3.93 12.95 -4.66
C VAL A 225 2.85 11.88 -4.74
N LEU A 226 1.73 12.16 -5.41
CA LEU A 226 0.65 11.18 -5.61
C LEU A 226 1.15 9.97 -6.40
N SER A 227 2.00 10.14 -7.41
CA SER A 227 2.60 9.03 -8.16
C SER A 227 3.41 8.12 -7.25
N GLY A 228 4.27 8.70 -6.40
CA GLY A 228 5.03 7.93 -5.43
C GLY A 228 4.15 7.22 -4.40
N VAL A 229 3.19 7.91 -3.79
CA VAL A 229 2.30 7.31 -2.78
C VAL A 229 1.40 6.23 -3.40
N SER A 230 0.88 6.48 -4.59
CA SER A 230 0.02 5.52 -5.29
C SER A 230 0.77 4.25 -5.72
N ALA A 231 2.10 4.31 -5.87
CA ALA A 231 2.94 3.16 -6.18
C ALA A 231 2.90 2.05 -5.11
N ILE A 232 2.38 2.35 -3.91
CA ILE A 232 2.08 1.34 -2.87
C ILE A 232 1.05 0.34 -3.38
N ILE A 233 0.12 0.79 -4.24
CA ILE A 233 -0.93 -0.05 -4.84
C ILE A 233 -0.49 -0.44 -6.27
N PRO A 234 0.04 -1.65 -6.47
CA PRO A 234 0.52 -2.07 -7.77
C PRO A 234 -0.59 -2.01 -8.84
N TRP A 235 -0.27 -1.50 -10.01
CA TRP A 235 -1.14 -1.34 -11.18
C TRP A 235 -2.23 -0.26 -11.04
N PHE A 236 -2.94 -0.22 -9.92
CA PHE A 236 -4.04 0.73 -9.71
C PHE A 236 -3.55 2.13 -9.38
N GLY A 237 -2.44 2.24 -8.65
CA GLY A 237 -1.91 3.54 -8.25
C GLY A 237 -1.53 4.40 -9.46
N GLY A 238 -0.77 3.86 -10.39
CA GLY A 238 -0.41 4.55 -11.62
C GLY A 238 -1.62 4.92 -12.48
N PHE A 239 -2.64 4.05 -12.56
CA PHE A 239 -3.88 4.34 -13.27
C PHE A 239 -4.62 5.55 -12.68
N ILE A 240 -4.78 5.60 -11.35
CA ILE A 240 -5.46 6.71 -10.67
C ILE A 240 -4.75 8.04 -10.97
N VAL A 241 -3.42 8.07 -10.84
CA VAL A 241 -2.65 9.29 -11.11
C VAL A 241 -2.69 9.68 -12.58
N THR A 242 -2.64 8.71 -13.50
CA THR A 242 -2.81 8.96 -14.93
C THR A 242 -4.15 9.63 -15.23
N VAL A 243 -5.25 9.09 -14.70
CA VAL A 243 -6.59 9.66 -14.89
C VAL A 243 -6.65 11.08 -14.30
N LEU A 244 -6.17 11.26 -13.07
CA LEU A 244 -6.18 12.58 -12.41
C LEU A 244 -5.33 13.60 -13.16
N SER A 245 -4.13 13.24 -13.61
CA SER A 245 -3.24 14.15 -14.33
C SER A 245 -3.80 14.55 -15.69
N LEU A 246 -4.42 13.62 -16.42
CA LEU A 246 -5.08 13.91 -17.70
C LEU A 246 -6.31 14.81 -17.50
N LEU A 247 -7.13 14.52 -16.51
CA LEU A 247 -8.30 15.38 -16.20
C LEU A 247 -7.88 16.80 -15.84
N VAL A 248 -6.87 16.98 -14.98
CA VAL A 248 -6.36 18.30 -14.63
C VAL A 248 -5.77 19.00 -15.86
N SER A 249 -4.98 18.30 -16.68
CA SER A 249 -4.36 18.90 -17.87
C SER A 249 -5.35 19.29 -18.95
N SER A 250 -6.49 18.58 -19.06
CA SER A 250 -7.51 18.87 -20.07
C SER A 250 -8.10 20.27 -19.94
N VAL A 251 -8.07 20.82 -18.75
CA VAL A 251 -8.58 22.14 -18.41
C VAL A 251 -7.52 23.25 -18.56
N LEU A 252 -6.24 22.85 -18.43
CA LEU A 252 -5.10 23.78 -18.49
C LEU A 252 -4.63 24.11 -19.89
N GLY A 253 -5.19 23.42 -20.91
CA GLY A 253 -4.95 23.69 -22.32
C GLY A 253 -4.39 22.51 -23.10
N THR A 254 -4.66 22.51 -24.41
CA THR A 254 -4.38 21.38 -25.32
C THR A 254 -2.90 20.97 -25.35
N LYS A 255 -1.99 21.95 -25.31
CA LYS A 255 -0.54 21.64 -25.33
C LYS A 255 -0.13 20.85 -24.09
N LEU A 256 -0.58 21.27 -22.91
CA LEU A 256 -0.26 20.60 -21.65
C LEU A 256 -0.94 19.25 -21.55
N PHE A 257 -2.18 19.13 -22.04
CA PHE A 257 -2.89 17.85 -22.11
C PHE A 257 -2.12 16.81 -22.96
N ILE A 258 -1.67 17.20 -24.16
CA ILE A 258 -0.89 16.31 -25.02
C ILE A 258 0.44 15.92 -24.36
N ALA A 259 1.15 16.88 -23.77
CA ALA A 259 2.40 16.63 -23.06
C ALA A 259 2.19 15.65 -21.89
N THR A 260 1.14 15.86 -21.08
CA THR A 260 0.76 14.97 -19.97
C THR A 260 0.38 13.58 -20.48
N ALA A 261 -0.37 13.47 -21.58
CA ALA A 261 -0.72 12.18 -22.18
C ALA A 261 0.53 11.40 -22.60
N ILE A 262 1.50 12.07 -23.22
CA ILE A 262 2.79 11.46 -23.59
C ILE A 262 3.53 10.96 -22.34
N VAL A 263 3.61 11.76 -21.28
CA VAL A 263 4.22 11.36 -20.00
C VAL A 263 3.52 10.14 -19.42
N CYS A 264 2.18 10.16 -19.37
CA CYS A 264 1.38 9.05 -18.86
C CYS A 264 1.47 7.75 -19.68
N MET A 265 1.86 7.83 -20.95
CA MET A 265 2.15 6.65 -21.78
C MET A 265 3.59 6.16 -21.59
N ILE A 266 4.56 7.05 -21.57
CA ILE A 266 5.99 6.67 -21.57
C ILE A 266 6.47 6.28 -20.16
N CYS A 267 6.11 7.03 -19.13
CA CYS A 267 6.65 6.80 -17.78
C CYS A 267 6.28 5.42 -17.21
N PRO A 268 5.05 4.90 -17.30
CA PRO A 268 4.73 3.54 -16.83
C PRO A 268 5.52 2.45 -17.57
N ILE A 269 5.86 2.69 -18.87
CA ILE A 269 6.70 1.76 -19.64
C ILE A 269 8.14 1.77 -19.11
N LEU A 270 8.69 2.93 -18.79
CA LEU A 270 10.00 3.07 -18.18
C LEU A 270 10.01 2.47 -16.77
N ASP A 271 9.00 2.74 -15.97
CA ASP A 271 8.83 2.18 -14.63
C ASP A 271 8.82 0.65 -14.66
N GLY A 272 8.02 0.07 -15.54
CA GLY A 272 7.88 -1.38 -15.65
C GLY A 272 9.10 -2.11 -16.20
N ASN A 273 9.80 -1.51 -17.17
CA ASN A 273 10.87 -2.18 -17.91
C ASN A 273 12.29 -1.81 -17.44
N VAL A 274 12.48 -0.61 -16.85
CA VAL A 274 13.81 -0.11 -16.46
C VAL A 274 13.94 0.06 -14.96
N ILE A 275 13.04 0.83 -14.35
CA ILE A 275 13.13 1.21 -12.94
C ILE A 275 12.75 0.04 -12.04
N GLY A 276 11.62 -0.59 -12.29
CA GLY A 276 11.15 -1.74 -11.53
C GLY A 276 12.15 -2.88 -11.43
N PRO A 277 12.71 -3.39 -12.55
CA PRO A 277 13.75 -4.42 -12.50
C PRO A 277 15.01 -4.01 -11.74
N LYS A 278 15.40 -2.73 -11.80
CA LYS A 278 16.56 -2.22 -11.03
C LYS A 278 16.27 -2.13 -9.53
N ILE A 279 15.06 -1.76 -9.15
CA ILE A 279 14.65 -1.62 -7.74
C ILE A 279 14.38 -2.97 -7.09
N TYR A 280 13.55 -3.80 -7.72
CA TYR A 280 13.11 -5.08 -7.16
C TYR A 280 14.05 -6.23 -7.47
N GLY A 281 14.93 -6.10 -8.47
CA GLY A 281 15.87 -7.13 -8.91
C GLY A 281 15.17 -8.38 -9.46
N LYS A 282 15.89 -9.51 -9.42
CA LYS A 282 15.35 -10.81 -9.91
C LYS A 282 14.45 -11.52 -8.88
N SER A 283 14.32 -10.99 -7.67
CA SER A 283 13.82 -11.70 -6.50
C SER A 283 12.28 -11.85 -6.46
N ASN A 284 11.52 -10.82 -6.85
CA ASN A 284 10.07 -10.79 -6.66
C ASN A 284 9.27 -10.99 -7.97
N LYS A 285 9.72 -11.90 -8.84
CA LYS A 285 8.97 -12.22 -10.08
C LYS A 285 7.67 -12.97 -9.75
N LEU A 286 6.67 -12.25 -9.25
CA LEU A 286 5.30 -12.74 -9.23
C LEU A 286 4.74 -12.68 -10.66
N HIS A 287 3.98 -13.70 -11.05
CA HIS A 287 3.26 -13.64 -12.33
C HIS A 287 2.24 -12.50 -12.28
N PRO A 288 2.11 -11.65 -13.32
CA PRO A 288 1.20 -10.51 -13.31
C PRO A 288 -0.24 -10.88 -12.94
N LEU A 289 -0.76 -11.98 -13.43
CA LEU A 289 -2.10 -12.48 -13.07
C LEU A 289 -2.25 -12.77 -11.59
N LEU A 290 -1.19 -13.30 -10.93
CA LEU A 290 -1.22 -13.56 -9.49
C LEU A 290 -1.29 -12.25 -8.71
N VAL A 291 -0.60 -11.20 -9.17
CA VAL A 291 -0.64 -9.86 -8.56
C VAL A 291 -2.04 -9.27 -8.68
N ILE A 292 -2.62 -9.28 -9.89
CA ILE A 292 -3.99 -8.79 -10.14
C ILE A 292 -4.98 -9.54 -9.26
N PHE A 293 -4.92 -10.88 -9.26
CA PHE A 293 -5.78 -11.70 -8.43
C PHE A 293 -5.65 -11.40 -6.94
N ALA A 294 -4.40 -11.28 -6.44
CA ALA A 294 -4.14 -10.99 -5.04
C ALA A 294 -4.70 -9.62 -4.62
N VAL A 295 -4.50 -8.58 -5.46
CA VAL A 295 -5.00 -7.22 -5.22
C VAL A 295 -6.54 -7.20 -5.21
N PHE A 296 -7.17 -7.85 -6.18
CA PHE A 296 -8.63 -7.96 -6.26
C PHE A 296 -9.22 -8.72 -5.06
N ALA A 297 -8.67 -9.90 -4.76
CA ALA A 297 -9.10 -10.70 -3.62
C ALA A 297 -8.87 -9.95 -2.29
N GLY A 298 -7.72 -9.29 -2.13
CA GLY A 298 -7.44 -8.46 -0.97
C GLY A 298 -8.45 -7.32 -0.81
N GLY A 299 -8.78 -6.64 -1.92
CA GLY A 299 -9.77 -5.57 -1.95
C GLY A 299 -11.16 -6.03 -1.48
N ILE A 300 -11.61 -7.20 -1.94
CA ILE A 300 -12.89 -7.78 -1.53
C ILE A 300 -12.89 -8.20 -0.05
N ILE A 301 -11.80 -8.78 0.44
CA ILE A 301 -11.72 -9.35 1.80
C ILE A 301 -11.57 -8.25 2.87
N ALA A 302 -10.70 -7.26 2.65
CA ALA A 302 -10.32 -6.29 3.66
C ALA A 302 -10.19 -4.84 3.13
N GLY A 303 -10.85 -4.53 2.00
CA GLY A 303 -10.86 -3.20 1.41
C GLY A 303 -9.46 -2.67 1.11
N PHE A 304 -9.23 -1.41 1.39
CA PHE A 304 -7.94 -0.74 1.15
C PHE A 304 -6.75 -1.46 1.79
N TRP A 305 -6.87 -1.89 3.03
CA TRP A 305 -5.81 -2.62 3.73
C TRP A 305 -5.52 -3.98 3.11
N GLY A 306 -6.57 -4.65 2.62
CA GLY A 306 -6.41 -5.90 1.87
C GLY A 306 -5.62 -5.71 0.58
N ILE A 307 -5.84 -4.61 -0.16
CA ILE A 307 -5.06 -4.25 -1.35
C ILE A 307 -3.58 -4.08 -0.99
N VAL A 308 -3.27 -3.30 0.04
CA VAL A 308 -1.88 -3.02 0.47
C VAL A 308 -1.14 -4.29 0.90
N ILE A 309 -1.82 -5.18 1.63
CA ILE A 309 -1.23 -6.42 2.17
C ILE A 309 -1.23 -7.55 1.13
N SER A 310 -1.96 -7.42 0.03
CA SER A 310 -2.13 -8.48 -0.98
C SER A 310 -0.82 -9.03 -1.54
N ILE A 311 0.14 -8.17 -1.85
CA ILE A 311 1.43 -8.59 -2.42
C ILE A 311 2.32 -9.30 -1.40
N PRO A 312 2.50 -8.82 -0.16
CA PRO A 312 3.12 -9.62 0.91
C PRO A 312 2.50 -11.01 1.07
N VAL A 313 1.17 -11.11 1.05
CA VAL A 313 0.48 -12.42 1.14
C VAL A 313 0.79 -13.29 -0.08
N ALA A 314 0.76 -12.74 -1.29
CA ALA A 314 1.12 -13.47 -2.50
C ALA A 314 2.58 -13.96 -2.48
N ILE A 315 3.51 -13.18 -1.93
CA ILE A 315 4.91 -13.58 -1.73
C ILE A 315 4.99 -14.74 -0.73
N ILE A 316 4.27 -14.67 0.39
CA ILE A 316 4.21 -15.75 1.39
C ILE A 316 3.72 -17.05 0.71
N LEU A 317 2.62 -17.00 -0.02
CA LEU A 317 2.06 -18.16 -0.73
C LEU A 317 3.06 -18.73 -1.73
N LYS A 318 3.71 -17.88 -2.54
CA LYS A 318 4.72 -18.30 -3.51
C LYS A 318 5.93 -18.96 -2.84
N VAL A 319 6.47 -18.35 -1.78
CA VAL A 319 7.64 -18.89 -1.05
C VAL A 319 7.26 -20.24 -0.42
N THR A 320 6.06 -20.33 0.18
CA THR A 320 5.52 -21.58 0.75
C THR A 320 5.42 -22.66 -0.30
N TYR A 321 4.78 -22.36 -1.43
CA TYR A 321 4.67 -23.31 -2.54
C TYR A 321 6.03 -23.77 -3.05
N ASN A 322 6.95 -22.85 -3.32
CA ASN A 322 8.28 -23.20 -3.84
C ASN A 322 9.12 -24.00 -2.84
N PHE A 323 8.97 -23.71 -1.55
CA PHE A 323 9.67 -24.43 -0.49
C PHE A 323 9.21 -25.88 -0.39
N TYR A 324 7.89 -26.10 -0.38
CA TYR A 324 7.32 -27.44 -0.24
C TYR A 324 7.27 -28.24 -1.55
N LYS A 325 7.22 -27.57 -2.72
CA LYS A 325 7.24 -28.23 -4.04
C LYS A 325 8.44 -29.17 -4.20
N LYS A 326 9.61 -28.79 -3.72
CA LYS A 326 10.81 -29.63 -3.77
C LYS A 326 10.65 -30.94 -3.00
N ASP A 327 9.95 -30.91 -1.88
CA ASP A 327 9.70 -32.10 -1.07
C ASP A 327 8.61 -32.99 -1.68
N ILE A 328 7.56 -32.38 -2.20
CA ILE A 328 6.49 -33.08 -2.90
C ILE A 328 7.07 -33.83 -4.10
N ASN A 329 7.89 -33.14 -4.91
CA ASN A 329 8.53 -33.78 -6.06
C ASN A 329 9.48 -34.90 -5.65
N ARG A 330 10.25 -34.73 -4.55
CA ARG A 330 11.10 -35.83 -4.04
C ARG A 330 10.30 -37.05 -3.57
N ARG A 331 9.15 -36.81 -2.94
CA ARG A 331 8.24 -37.92 -2.53
C ARG A 331 7.64 -38.62 -3.72
N ILE A 332 7.17 -37.87 -4.73
CA ILE A 332 6.62 -38.44 -5.97
C ILE A 332 7.67 -39.28 -6.70
N VAL A 333 8.92 -38.78 -6.82
CA VAL A 333 10.01 -39.54 -7.46
C VAL A 333 10.34 -40.80 -6.68
N LYS A 334 10.33 -40.76 -5.33
CA LYS A 334 10.55 -41.99 -4.50
C LYS A 334 9.44 -43.00 -4.69
N ILE A 335 8.16 -42.58 -4.72
CA ILE A 335 7.01 -43.44 -4.95
C ILE A 335 7.12 -44.10 -6.35
N LYS A 336 7.41 -43.32 -7.40
CA LYS A 336 7.57 -43.84 -8.76
C LYS A 336 8.74 -44.84 -8.88
N ARG A 337 9.82 -44.65 -8.13
CA ARG A 337 10.94 -45.61 -8.09
C ARG A 337 10.61 -46.86 -7.30
N GLY A 338 9.82 -46.75 -6.22
CA GLY A 338 9.33 -47.90 -5.44
C GLY A 338 8.43 -48.82 -6.27
N VAL A 339 7.46 -48.23 -6.95
CA VAL A 339 6.53 -49.00 -7.83
C VAL A 339 7.27 -49.67 -8.97
N LYS A 340 8.32 -49.07 -9.55
CA LYS A 340 9.10 -49.66 -10.63
C LYS A 340 9.98 -50.84 -10.18
N ASN A 341 10.35 -50.92 -8.91
CA ASN A 341 11.14 -52.01 -8.33
C ASN A 341 10.26 -53.17 -7.85
N GLU A 342 8.94 -53.01 -7.78
CA GLU A 342 7.98 -54.07 -7.47
C GLU A 342 7.44 -54.75 -8.74
N GLU A 343 7.66 -54.16 -9.92
CA GLU A 343 7.27 -54.72 -11.22
C GLU A 343 8.41 -55.45 -11.95
N THR A 344 9.62 -55.51 -11.35
CA THR A 344 10.77 -56.29 -11.83
C THR A 344 11.11 -57.40 -10.88
#